data_76fc9aab64f8fabbec3b700efa9c1dda
#
_entry.id   76fc9aab64f8fabbec3b700efa9c1dda
#
_cell.length_a   1.000
_cell.length_b   1.000
_cell.length_c   1.000
_cell.angle_alpha   90.00
_cell.angle_beta   90.00
_cell.angle_gamma   90.00
#
_symmetry.space_group_name_H-M   'P 1'
#
loop_
_entity.id
_entity.type
_entity.pdbx_description
1 polymer ?
#
loop_
_entity_poly.entity_id
_entity_poly.type
_entity_poly.pdbx_seq_one_letter_code
_entity_poly.pdbx_strand_id
1 'polypeptide(L)'
;MQPSPNGLAQAFILAEQFLGGAMSALILGDNIFYGHDFTTFLRDANKKTKGATAFGYTVADPERYGAVAFDEASKIRQIIEKPKVPPSNYAVTGLYFLDGDAPARAHMVNSPARGELEITSLLEMYLREGLLSVEKMGRGCAWLDTGTHVSLLDAGNFVRTLFTRQVQQTGCLEEIAYSQGWISAESLRKHAEPLAKSDYGQYLLRLLDA
;
A
#
# COMPACT_ATOMS: atom_id res chain seq x y z
N MET A 1 20.10 -2.49 -5.86
CA MET A 1 20.27 -1.76 -4.57
C MET A 1 20.17 -0.29 -4.85
N GLN A 2 19.39 0.47 -4.07
CA GLN A 2 19.28 1.92 -4.20
C GLN A 2 20.57 2.55 -3.60
N PRO A 3 21.38 3.28 -4.38
CA PRO A 3 22.67 3.80 -3.91
C PRO A 3 22.53 4.99 -2.95
N SER A 4 21.41 5.73 -3.05
CA SER A 4 21.06 6.87 -2.20
C SER A 4 19.54 7.04 -2.16
N PRO A 5 18.96 7.65 -1.10
CA PRO A 5 17.52 7.83 -0.96
C PRO A 5 17.00 8.93 -1.91
N ASN A 6 16.91 8.63 -3.19
CA ASN A 6 16.52 9.58 -4.24
C ASN A 6 15.01 9.63 -4.52
N GLY A 7 14.20 9.13 -3.59
CA GLY A 7 12.73 9.15 -3.68
C GLY A 7 12.12 7.85 -4.20
N LEU A 8 10.79 7.73 -4.01
CA LEU A 8 10.05 6.50 -4.26
C LEU A 8 9.94 6.14 -5.74
N ALA A 9 9.83 7.11 -6.64
CA ALA A 9 9.74 6.83 -8.07
C ALA A 9 11.01 6.17 -8.62
N GLN A 10 12.17 6.32 -7.95
CA GLN A 10 13.39 5.63 -8.31
C GLN A 10 13.26 4.09 -8.24
N ALA A 11 12.35 3.56 -7.41
CA ALA A 11 12.13 2.13 -7.32
C ALA A 11 11.75 1.51 -8.68
N PHE A 12 10.94 2.22 -9.48
CA PHE A 12 10.54 1.77 -10.82
C PHE A 12 11.73 1.77 -11.79
N ILE A 13 12.61 2.77 -11.73
CA ILE A 13 13.83 2.83 -12.53
C ILE A 13 14.74 1.64 -12.21
N LEU A 14 14.96 1.37 -10.93
CA LEU A 14 15.81 0.26 -10.47
C LEU A 14 15.23 -1.11 -10.79
N ALA A 15 13.90 -1.23 -10.82
CA ALA A 15 13.19 -2.47 -11.09
C ALA A 15 12.86 -2.67 -12.57
N GLU A 16 13.20 -1.74 -13.48
CA GLU A 16 12.79 -1.73 -14.89
C GLU A 16 13.03 -3.07 -15.59
N GLN A 17 14.25 -3.62 -15.49
CA GLN A 17 14.59 -4.91 -16.09
C GLN A 17 13.81 -6.06 -15.48
N PHE A 18 13.59 -6.04 -14.17
CA PHE A 18 12.80 -7.06 -13.47
C PHE A 18 11.32 -7.01 -13.85
N LEU A 19 10.77 -5.81 -13.98
CA LEU A 19 9.37 -5.61 -14.37
C LEU A 19 9.11 -5.97 -15.84
N GLY A 20 10.07 -5.75 -16.72
CA GLY A 20 9.97 -6.14 -18.13
C GLY A 20 8.73 -5.63 -18.85
N GLY A 21 8.22 -4.45 -18.47
CA GLY A 21 6.99 -3.87 -19.01
C GLY A 21 5.70 -4.45 -18.41
N ALA A 22 5.77 -5.29 -17.39
CA ALA A 22 4.59 -5.79 -16.68
C ALA A 22 3.99 -4.74 -15.74
N MET A 23 2.70 -4.90 -15.43
CA MET A 23 2.07 -4.18 -14.32
C MET A 23 2.78 -4.50 -13.02
N SER A 24 2.79 -3.53 -12.11
CA SER A 24 3.46 -3.65 -10.82
C SER A 24 2.63 -3.06 -9.69
N ALA A 25 2.81 -3.59 -8.50
CA ALA A 25 2.35 -3.00 -7.26
C ALA A 25 3.56 -2.56 -6.43
N LEU A 26 3.56 -1.31 -5.97
CA LEU A 26 4.52 -0.78 -5.01
C LEU A 26 3.82 -0.59 -3.68
N ILE A 27 4.32 -1.23 -2.64
CA ILE A 27 3.88 -1.03 -1.26
C ILE A 27 5.06 -0.57 -0.40
N LEU A 28 4.83 0.44 0.44
CA LEU A 28 5.82 0.91 1.39
C LEU A 28 5.85 -0.02 2.61
N GLY A 29 7.05 -0.42 3.03
CA GLY A 29 7.24 -1.42 4.08
C GLY A 29 6.88 -0.94 5.50
N ASP A 30 6.67 0.35 5.68
CA ASP A 30 6.24 1.00 6.92
C ASP A 30 4.74 1.30 6.95
N ASN A 31 3.96 0.82 5.97
CA ASN A 31 2.53 1.04 5.90
C ASN A 31 1.75 -0.23 6.27
N ILE A 32 0.80 -0.10 7.18
CA ILE A 32 -0.13 -1.15 7.58
C ILE A 32 -1.52 -0.79 7.07
N PHE A 33 -2.13 -1.72 6.36
CA PHE A 33 -3.50 -1.63 5.86
C PHE A 33 -4.37 -2.70 6.53
N TYR A 34 -5.54 -2.30 7.00
CA TYR A 34 -6.52 -3.21 7.56
C TYR A 34 -7.94 -2.78 7.17
N GLY A 35 -8.79 -3.75 6.82
CA GLY A 35 -10.18 -3.47 6.50
C GLY A 35 -10.88 -4.65 5.85
N HIS A 36 -12.17 -4.80 6.10
CA HIS A 36 -12.96 -5.94 5.60
C HIS A 36 -12.94 -6.02 4.06
N ASP A 37 -13.10 -4.88 3.38
CA ASP A 37 -13.17 -4.84 1.91
C ASP A 37 -11.83 -4.60 1.23
N PHE A 38 -10.73 -4.57 1.99
CA PHE A 38 -9.41 -4.21 1.45
C PHE A 38 -8.96 -5.13 0.32
N THR A 39 -9.22 -6.43 0.45
CA THR A 39 -8.91 -7.43 -0.60
C THR A 39 -9.67 -7.14 -1.90
N THR A 40 -10.89 -6.63 -1.82
CA THR A 40 -11.69 -6.22 -3.00
C THR A 40 -11.05 -5.02 -3.69
N PHE A 41 -10.62 -4.00 -2.93
CA PHE A 41 -9.88 -2.87 -3.50
C PHE A 41 -8.62 -3.31 -4.24
N LEU A 42 -7.85 -4.24 -3.67
CA LEU A 42 -6.63 -4.78 -4.30
C LEU A 42 -6.95 -5.52 -5.61
N ARG A 43 -7.98 -6.37 -5.59
CA ARG A 43 -8.41 -7.12 -6.78
C ARG A 43 -8.89 -6.19 -7.90
N ASP A 44 -9.63 -5.14 -7.56
CA ASP A 44 -10.15 -4.21 -8.55
C ASP A 44 -9.04 -3.31 -9.12
N ALA A 45 -8.08 -2.89 -8.30
CA ALA A 45 -6.89 -2.21 -8.78
C ALA A 45 -6.07 -3.09 -9.73
N ASN A 46 -5.90 -4.38 -9.39
CA ASN A 46 -5.12 -5.34 -10.20
C ASN A 46 -5.77 -5.70 -11.54
N LYS A 47 -7.09 -5.47 -11.70
CA LYS A 47 -7.79 -5.68 -13.00
C LYS A 47 -7.50 -4.57 -14.01
N LYS A 48 -7.07 -3.40 -13.55
CA LYS A 48 -6.79 -2.25 -14.42
C LYS A 48 -5.43 -2.44 -15.10
N THR A 49 -5.44 -2.70 -16.38
CA THR A 49 -4.22 -3.02 -17.17
C THR A 49 -3.50 -1.78 -17.70
N LYS A 50 -4.06 -0.58 -17.53
CA LYS A 50 -3.50 0.68 -18.02
C LYS A 50 -3.68 1.79 -16.99
N GLY A 51 -2.65 2.62 -16.86
CA GLY A 51 -2.64 3.76 -15.96
C GLY A 51 -2.14 3.41 -14.55
N ALA A 52 -2.42 4.30 -13.60
CA ALA A 52 -2.05 4.14 -12.21
C ALA A 52 -3.29 4.16 -11.31
N THR A 53 -3.24 3.37 -10.24
CA THR A 53 -4.22 3.41 -9.15
C THR A 53 -3.49 3.66 -7.84
N ALA A 54 -3.86 4.71 -7.13
CA ALA A 54 -3.43 5.03 -5.78
C ALA A 54 -4.61 4.87 -4.82
N PHE A 55 -4.34 4.86 -3.52
CA PHE A 55 -5.37 4.75 -2.48
C PHE A 55 -5.36 6.00 -1.63
N GLY A 56 -6.53 6.62 -1.48
CA GLY A 56 -6.73 7.82 -0.69
C GLY A 56 -7.39 7.51 0.65
N TYR A 57 -6.82 8.03 1.73
CA TYR A 57 -7.33 7.87 3.09
C TYR A 57 -7.50 9.22 3.77
N THR A 58 -8.62 9.41 4.50
CA THR A 58 -8.87 10.65 5.23
C THR A 58 -8.05 10.70 6.50
N VAL A 59 -7.24 11.76 6.65
CA VAL A 59 -6.36 12.00 7.80
C VAL A 59 -6.63 13.36 8.42
N ALA A 60 -6.14 13.56 9.64
CA ALA A 60 -6.22 14.85 10.34
C ALA A 60 -5.08 15.81 9.96
N ASP A 61 -3.96 15.28 9.46
CA ASP A 61 -2.71 15.96 9.18
C ASP A 61 -2.22 15.73 7.72
N PRO A 62 -3.04 16.10 6.70
CA PRO A 62 -2.76 15.79 5.29
C PRO A 62 -1.49 16.46 4.75
N GLU A 63 -0.98 17.50 5.40
CA GLU A 63 0.27 18.19 5.05
C GLU A 63 1.53 17.31 5.19
N ARG A 64 1.42 16.19 5.90
CA ARG A 64 2.53 15.24 6.07
C ARG A 64 2.72 14.31 4.88
N TYR A 65 1.71 14.21 4.02
CA TYR A 65 1.60 13.20 2.96
C TYR A 65 1.40 13.85 1.59
N GLY A 66 1.43 13.05 0.54
CA GLY A 66 0.83 13.45 -0.73
C GLY A 66 -0.66 13.67 -0.53
N ALA A 67 -1.18 14.87 -0.83
CA ALA A 67 -2.59 15.19 -0.69
C ALA A 67 -3.29 15.19 -2.05
N VAL A 68 -4.50 14.59 -2.12
CA VAL A 68 -5.30 14.51 -3.34
C VAL A 68 -6.61 15.25 -3.18
N ALA A 69 -6.95 16.10 -4.16
CA ALA A 69 -8.24 16.79 -4.22
C ALA A 69 -9.13 16.22 -5.31
N PHE A 70 -10.43 16.23 -5.04
CA PHE A 70 -11.47 15.80 -5.96
C PHE A 70 -12.41 16.97 -6.30
N ASP A 71 -13.05 16.91 -7.45
CA ASP A 71 -14.15 17.79 -7.80
C ASP A 71 -15.49 17.25 -7.26
N GLU A 72 -16.57 17.97 -7.52
CA GLU A 72 -17.93 17.59 -7.12
C GLU A 72 -18.40 16.27 -7.73
N ALA A 73 -17.85 15.89 -8.89
CA ALA A 73 -18.09 14.63 -9.55
C ALA A 73 -17.15 13.50 -9.07
N SER A 74 -16.39 13.73 -7.98
CA SER A 74 -15.40 12.80 -7.43
C SER A 74 -14.24 12.47 -8.39
N LYS A 75 -13.98 13.30 -9.40
CA LYS A 75 -12.79 13.18 -10.25
C LYS A 75 -11.60 13.86 -9.58
N ILE A 76 -10.43 13.28 -9.78
CA ILE A 76 -9.18 13.83 -9.24
C ILE A 76 -8.86 15.13 -9.97
N ARG A 77 -8.72 16.22 -9.21
CA ARG A 77 -8.30 17.53 -9.74
C ARG A 77 -6.81 17.79 -9.59
N GLN A 78 -6.26 17.29 -8.48
CA GLN A 78 -4.91 17.66 -8.08
C GLN A 78 -4.33 16.61 -7.15
N ILE A 79 -3.02 16.42 -7.24
CA ILE A 79 -2.20 15.67 -6.29
C ILE A 79 -0.95 16.50 -6.00
N ILE A 80 -0.61 16.69 -4.72
CA ILE A 80 0.52 17.54 -4.31
C ILE A 80 1.26 16.84 -3.18
N GLU A 81 2.59 16.78 -3.30
CA GLU A 81 3.44 16.25 -2.23
C GLU A 81 3.58 17.23 -1.08
N LYS A 82 3.25 16.79 0.13
CA LYS A 82 3.43 17.51 1.41
C LYS A 82 3.14 19.01 1.33
N PRO A 83 1.92 19.38 0.91
CA PRO A 83 1.57 20.78 0.68
C PRO A 83 1.50 21.55 2.00
N LYS A 84 2.01 22.77 2.03
CA LYS A 84 1.86 23.66 3.20
C LYS A 84 0.40 23.99 3.52
N VAL A 85 -0.43 24.04 2.48
CA VAL A 85 -1.89 24.22 2.57
C VAL A 85 -2.51 23.06 1.79
N PRO A 86 -2.97 22.00 2.47
CA PRO A 86 -3.56 20.85 1.82
C PRO A 86 -4.86 21.21 1.08
N PRO A 87 -5.06 20.69 -0.15
CA PRO A 87 -6.28 20.95 -0.91
C PRO A 87 -7.48 20.13 -0.41
N SER A 88 -7.25 19.14 0.41
CA SER A 88 -8.25 18.29 1.06
C SER A 88 -7.65 17.49 2.22
N ASN A 89 -8.48 16.74 2.95
CA ASN A 89 -8.04 15.83 4.00
C ASN A 89 -7.70 14.41 3.49
N TYR A 90 -7.67 14.20 2.17
CA TYR A 90 -7.29 12.91 1.60
C TYR A 90 -5.79 12.83 1.39
N ALA A 91 -5.13 11.99 2.18
CA ALA A 91 -3.74 11.58 1.97
C ALA A 91 -3.66 10.43 0.95
N VAL A 92 -2.64 10.44 0.12
CA VAL A 92 -2.27 9.29 -0.71
C VAL A 92 -1.47 8.32 0.14
N THR A 93 -1.94 7.11 0.27
CA THR A 93 -1.28 6.07 1.07
C THR A 93 -0.06 5.48 0.35
N GLY A 94 0.72 4.66 1.04
CA GLY A 94 1.91 4.01 0.47
C GLY A 94 1.62 2.74 -0.32
N LEU A 95 0.53 2.69 -1.09
CA LEU A 95 0.16 1.56 -1.96
C LEU A 95 -0.25 2.06 -3.34
N TYR A 96 0.38 1.50 -4.37
CA TYR A 96 0.22 1.93 -5.74
C TYR A 96 0.20 0.74 -6.69
N PHE A 97 -0.69 0.77 -7.68
CA PHE A 97 -0.67 -0.13 -8.84
C PHE A 97 -0.40 0.70 -10.09
N LEU A 98 0.61 0.32 -10.87
CA LEU A 98 1.02 1.06 -12.07
C LEU A 98 1.16 0.09 -13.25
N ASP A 99 0.90 0.61 -14.43
CA ASP A 99 1.10 -0.13 -15.69
C ASP A 99 2.59 -0.28 -16.05
N GLY A 100 2.86 -0.97 -17.13
CA GLY A 100 4.22 -1.25 -17.62
C GLY A 100 5.01 -0.01 -18.05
N ASP A 101 4.35 1.15 -18.21
CA ASP A 101 5.00 2.42 -18.58
C ASP A 101 5.62 3.15 -17.39
N ALA A 102 5.37 2.67 -16.15
CA ALA A 102 5.85 3.33 -14.94
C ALA A 102 7.37 3.58 -14.90
N PRO A 103 8.25 2.65 -15.32
CA PRO A 103 9.69 2.92 -15.37
C PRO A 103 10.06 4.04 -16.35
N ALA A 104 9.49 4.02 -17.56
CA ALA A 104 9.75 5.05 -18.58
C ALA A 104 9.30 6.44 -18.09
N ARG A 105 8.13 6.51 -17.42
CA ARG A 105 7.64 7.76 -16.82
C ARG A 105 8.50 8.20 -15.64
N ALA A 106 8.97 7.27 -14.81
CA ALA A 106 9.85 7.58 -13.69
C ALA A 106 11.17 8.23 -14.13
N HIS A 107 11.72 7.83 -15.30
CA HIS A 107 12.87 8.48 -15.91
C HIS A 107 12.59 9.94 -16.35
N MET A 108 11.33 10.28 -16.63
CA MET A 108 10.92 11.63 -17.04
C MET A 108 10.54 12.53 -15.84
N VAL A 109 10.45 11.98 -14.63
CA VAL A 109 10.17 12.77 -13.42
C VAL A 109 11.34 13.72 -13.18
N ASN A 110 11.07 15.03 -13.26
CA ASN A 110 12.04 16.02 -12.87
C ASN A 110 12.17 16.04 -11.34
N SER A 111 13.40 16.02 -10.85
CA SER A 111 13.68 16.14 -9.43
C SER A 111 13.17 17.51 -8.93
N PRO A 112 12.19 17.56 -8.04
CA PRO A 112 11.69 18.84 -7.53
C PRO A 112 12.72 19.52 -6.64
N ALA A 113 12.39 20.71 -6.11
CA ALA A 113 13.28 21.52 -5.26
C ALA A 113 13.88 20.78 -4.04
N ARG A 114 13.29 19.63 -3.66
CA ARG A 114 13.79 18.74 -2.59
C ARG A 114 14.85 17.74 -3.04
N GLY A 115 15.11 17.61 -4.34
CA GLY A 115 16.11 16.68 -4.89
C GLY A 115 15.68 15.21 -4.95
N GLU A 116 14.43 14.87 -4.60
CA GLU A 116 13.92 13.51 -4.59
C GLU A 116 12.94 13.25 -5.75
N LEU A 117 12.96 12.05 -6.31
CA LEU A 117 11.98 11.59 -7.31
C LEU A 117 10.70 11.17 -6.60
N GLU A 118 9.82 12.14 -6.35
CA GLU A 118 8.59 11.92 -5.61
C GLU A 118 7.60 11.05 -6.39
N ILE A 119 6.93 10.12 -5.70
CA ILE A 119 5.88 9.28 -6.31
C ILE A 119 4.69 10.12 -6.77
N THR A 120 4.37 11.20 -6.07
CA THR A 120 3.29 12.12 -6.45
C THR A 120 3.56 12.81 -7.78
N SER A 121 4.82 13.11 -8.11
CA SER A 121 5.21 13.64 -9.43
C SER A 121 4.97 12.62 -10.55
N LEU A 122 5.25 11.34 -10.30
CA LEU A 122 4.92 10.27 -11.22
C LEU A 122 3.41 10.12 -11.39
N LEU A 123 2.64 10.16 -10.31
CA LEU A 123 1.18 10.09 -10.35
C LEU A 123 0.56 11.31 -11.04
N GLU A 124 1.16 12.49 -10.91
CA GLU A 124 0.71 13.69 -11.62
C GLU A 124 0.83 13.54 -13.14
N MET A 125 1.85 12.85 -13.66
CA MET A 125 1.95 12.55 -15.09
C MET A 125 0.77 11.70 -15.55
N TYR A 126 0.41 10.66 -14.82
CA TYR A 126 -0.80 9.86 -15.09
C TYR A 126 -2.08 10.68 -15.00
N LEU A 127 -2.16 11.61 -14.02
CA LEU A 127 -3.33 12.49 -13.87
C LEU A 127 -3.51 13.40 -15.09
N ARG A 128 -2.44 14.02 -15.59
CA ARG A 128 -2.48 14.90 -16.77
C ARG A 128 -2.96 14.20 -18.04
N GLU A 129 -2.73 12.89 -18.12
CA GLU A 129 -3.16 12.05 -19.26
C GLU A 129 -4.56 11.42 -19.02
N GLY A 130 -5.18 11.67 -17.86
CA GLY A 130 -6.46 11.05 -17.50
C GLY A 130 -6.37 9.56 -17.17
N LEU A 131 -5.17 9.08 -16.81
CA LEU A 131 -4.85 7.69 -16.52
C LEU A 131 -4.65 7.39 -15.03
N LEU A 132 -4.88 8.37 -14.13
CA LEU A 132 -4.83 8.17 -12.69
C LEU A 132 -6.21 7.86 -12.12
N SER A 133 -6.30 6.79 -11.35
CA SER A 133 -7.43 6.48 -10.46
C SER A 133 -7.00 6.61 -9.00
N VAL A 134 -7.90 7.08 -8.14
CA VAL A 134 -7.70 7.04 -6.68
C VAL A 134 -8.90 6.35 -6.05
N GLU A 135 -8.65 5.22 -5.41
CA GLU A 135 -9.66 4.48 -4.65
C GLU A 135 -9.74 5.08 -3.25
N LYS A 136 -10.93 5.58 -2.89
CA LYS A 136 -11.17 6.17 -1.56
C LYS A 136 -11.41 5.06 -0.55
N MET A 137 -10.48 4.89 0.38
CA MET A 137 -10.65 3.97 1.50
C MET A 137 -11.71 4.55 2.45
N GLY A 138 -12.80 3.81 2.62
CA GLY A 138 -13.95 4.22 3.42
C GLY A 138 -13.81 3.94 4.92
N ARG A 139 -14.87 4.22 5.66
CA ARG A 139 -15.00 3.83 7.07
C ARG A 139 -14.90 2.32 7.18
N GLY A 140 -14.22 1.81 8.20
CA GLY A 140 -13.96 0.38 8.35
C GLY A 140 -12.61 -0.07 7.78
N CYS A 141 -11.91 0.81 7.05
CA CYS A 141 -10.50 0.65 6.75
C CYS A 141 -9.64 1.43 7.74
N ALA A 142 -8.48 0.90 8.07
CA ALA A 142 -7.42 1.59 8.78
C ALA A 142 -6.16 1.59 7.92
N TRP A 143 -5.52 2.74 7.87
CA TRP A 143 -4.19 2.91 7.31
C TRP A 143 -3.31 3.54 8.38
N LEU A 144 -2.17 2.92 8.66
CA LEU A 144 -1.19 3.39 9.63
C LEU A 144 0.16 3.49 8.93
N ASP A 145 0.74 4.67 9.01
CA ASP A 145 2.12 4.96 8.60
C ASP A 145 3.00 4.86 9.86
N THR A 146 4.00 3.97 9.85
CA THR A 146 4.87 3.72 11.01
C THR A 146 6.18 4.50 10.97
N GLY A 147 6.24 5.57 10.19
CA GLY A 147 7.45 6.38 9.95
C GLY A 147 7.94 7.20 11.15
N THR A 148 7.21 7.25 12.27
CA THR A 148 7.64 7.90 13.52
C THR A 148 7.55 6.95 14.71
N HIS A 149 8.28 7.24 15.79
CA HIS A 149 8.21 6.43 17.02
C HIS A 149 6.78 6.36 17.61
N VAL A 150 6.04 7.47 17.54
CA VAL A 150 4.67 7.56 18.04
C VAL A 150 3.74 6.71 17.16
N SER A 151 3.78 6.90 15.85
CA SER A 151 2.92 6.15 14.93
C SER A 151 3.26 4.65 14.89
N LEU A 152 4.52 4.27 15.10
CA LEU A 152 4.91 2.86 15.27
C LEU A 152 4.28 2.24 16.52
N LEU A 153 4.27 2.97 17.65
CA LEU A 153 3.63 2.51 18.88
C LEU A 153 2.11 2.38 18.69
N ASP A 154 1.48 3.35 18.06
CA ASP A 154 0.04 3.32 17.77
C ASP A 154 -0.32 2.13 16.86
N ALA A 155 0.48 1.87 15.83
CA ALA A 155 0.32 0.72 14.95
C ALA A 155 0.47 -0.60 15.73
N GLY A 156 1.46 -0.71 16.62
CA GLY A 156 1.65 -1.87 17.50
C GLY A 156 0.46 -2.10 18.42
N ASN A 157 -0.09 -1.05 19.01
CA ASN A 157 -1.30 -1.13 19.86
C ASN A 157 -2.53 -1.54 19.06
N PHE A 158 -2.68 -1.04 17.83
CA PHE A 158 -3.76 -1.42 16.93
C PHE A 158 -3.69 -2.92 16.58
N VAL A 159 -2.55 -3.41 16.12
CA VAL A 159 -2.33 -4.83 15.79
C VAL A 159 -2.57 -5.72 17.00
N ARG A 160 -2.06 -5.33 18.18
CA ARG A 160 -2.30 -6.04 19.43
C ARG A 160 -3.80 -6.12 19.75
N THR A 161 -4.55 -5.04 19.54
CA THR A 161 -6.00 -5.01 19.80
C THR A 161 -6.74 -5.98 18.89
N LEU A 162 -6.40 -6.02 17.60
CA LEU A 162 -6.97 -6.98 16.64
C LEU A 162 -6.69 -8.42 17.08
N PHE A 163 -5.43 -8.73 17.40
CA PHE A 163 -5.04 -10.05 17.86
C PHE A 163 -5.78 -10.47 19.13
N THR A 164 -5.83 -9.61 20.15
CA THR A 164 -6.45 -9.97 21.44
C THR A 164 -7.98 -10.05 21.40
N ARG A 165 -8.65 -9.31 20.51
CA ARG A 165 -10.10 -9.24 20.45
C ARG A 165 -10.71 -10.12 19.36
N GLN A 166 -10.07 -10.22 18.21
CA GLN A 166 -10.58 -10.95 17.07
C GLN A 166 -9.85 -12.26 16.81
N VAL A 167 -8.79 -12.53 17.58
CA VAL A 167 -7.91 -13.70 17.38
C VAL A 167 -7.38 -13.74 15.94
N GLN A 168 -7.21 -12.57 15.32
CA GLN A 168 -6.76 -12.44 13.94
C GLN A 168 -5.30 -11.96 13.90
N GLN A 169 -4.46 -12.72 13.24
CA GLN A 169 -3.06 -12.38 13.05
C GLN A 169 -2.92 -11.46 11.83
N THR A 170 -2.46 -10.21 12.04
CA THR A 170 -2.21 -9.28 10.95
C THR A 170 -0.95 -9.70 10.17
N GLY A 171 -1.04 -9.75 8.84
CA GLY A 171 0.10 -10.09 7.97
C GLY A 171 0.55 -11.55 8.05
N CYS A 172 -0.34 -12.48 8.45
CA CYS A 172 -0.05 -13.90 8.47
C CYS A 172 -0.07 -14.47 7.04
N LEU A 173 1.12 -14.69 6.47
CA LEU A 173 1.27 -15.13 5.09
C LEU A 173 0.70 -16.54 4.87
N GLU A 174 0.87 -17.42 5.84
CA GLU A 174 0.38 -18.80 5.79
C GLU A 174 -1.16 -18.85 5.81
N GLU A 175 -1.80 -18.03 6.65
CA GLU A 175 -3.26 -17.90 6.68
C GLU A 175 -3.79 -17.37 5.36
N ILE A 176 -3.16 -16.31 4.81
CA ILE A 176 -3.53 -15.75 3.52
C ILE A 176 -3.40 -16.81 2.43
N ALA A 177 -2.28 -17.51 2.36
CA ALA A 177 -2.04 -18.52 1.37
C ALA A 177 -3.03 -19.69 1.47
N TYR A 178 -3.36 -20.10 2.69
CA TYR A 178 -4.34 -21.16 2.96
C TYR A 178 -5.77 -20.72 2.58
N SER A 179 -6.18 -19.54 3.03
CA SER A 179 -7.52 -19.01 2.73
C SER A 179 -7.76 -18.73 1.24
N GLN A 180 -6.68 -18.41 0.49
CA GLN A 180 -6.74 -18.24 -0.96
C GLN A 180 -6.59 -19.57 -1.74
N GLY A 181 -6.40 -20.70 -1.04
CA GLY A 181 -6.22 -22.01 -1.66
C GLY A 181 -4.86 -22.18 -2.36
N TRP A 182 -3.87 -21.35 -2.06
CA TRP A 182 -2.52 -21.47 -2.64
C TRP A 182 -1.69 -22.56 -1.98
N ILE A 183 -2.00 -22.92 -0.73
CA ILE A 183 -1.43 -24.06 -0.01
C ILE A 183 -2.53 -24.94 0.56
N SER A 184 -2.24 -26.24 0.70
CA SER A 184 -3.16 -27.22 1.30
C SER A 184 -3.08 -27.17 2.84
N ALA A 185 -4.08 -27.77 3.51
CA ALA A 185 -4.08 -27.99 4.96
C ALA A 185 -2.83 -28.78 5.44
N GLU A 186 -2.38 -29.76 4.66
CA GLU A 186 -1.15 -30.51 4.96
C GLU A 186 0.08 -29.61 4.90
N SER A 187 0.18 -28.74 3.90
CA SER A 187 1.25 -27.76 3.78
C SER A 187 1.23 -26.76 4.94
N LEU A 188 0.05 -26.23 5.30
CA LEU A 188 -0.09 -25.34 6.46
C LEU A 188 0.37 -26.04 7.75
N ARG A 189 -0.04 -27.30 7.99
CA ARG A 189 0.40 -28.08 9.15
C ARG A 189 1.92 -28.22 9.19
N LYS A 190 2.54 -28.54 8.06
CA LYS A 190 3.99 -28.69 7.94
C LYS A 190 4.74 -27.38 8.27
N HIS A 191 4.18 -26.21 7.92
CA HIS A 191 4.74 -24.91 8.29
C HIS A 191 4.53 -24.59 9.78
N ALA A 192 3.40 -25.01 10.36
CA ALA A 192 3.06 -24.74 11.75
C ALA A 192 3.83 -25.60 12.76
N GLU A 193 4.09 -26.87 12.45
CA GLU A 193 4.73 -27.85 13.36
C GLU A 193 6.06 -27.37 13.97
N PRO A 194 7.01 -26.82 13.20
CA PRO A 194 8.27 -26.32 13.75
C PRO A 194 8.07 -25.16 14.73
N LEU A 195 6.95 -24.43 14.60
CA LEU A 195 6.58 -23.25 15.37
C LEU A 195 5.57 -23.57 16.49
N ALA A 196 5.19 -24.85 16.68
CA ALA A 196 4.10 -25.27 17.57
C ALA A 196 4.26 -24.84 19.03
N LYS A 197 5.47 -24.50 19.48
CA LYS A 197 5.74 -23.98 20.83
C LYS A 197 5.50 -22.47 20.97
N SER A 198 5.30 -21.75 19.87
CA SER A 198 5.04 -20.32 19.84
C SER A 198 3.54 -20.02 19.71
N ASP A 199 3.10 -18.84 20.12
CA ASP A 199 1.73 -18.37 19.92
C ASP A 199 1.35 -18.34 18.43
N TYR A 200 2.32 -18.00 17.56
CA TYR A 200 2.13 -17.99 16.11
C TYR A 200 1.86 -19.39 15.55
N GLY A 201 2.67 -20.37 15.91
CA GLY A 201 2.46 -21.75 15.49
C GLY A 201 1.14 -22.34 16.00
N GLN A 202 0.78 -22.01 17.24
CA GLN A 202 -0.54 -22.39 17.81
C GLN A 202 -1.69 -21.72 17.06
N TYR A 203 -1.50 -20.48 16.61
CA TYR A 203 -2.48 -19.82 15.77
C TYR A 203 -2.69 -20.54 14.45
N LEU A 204 -1.60 -20.89 13.74
CA LEU A 204 -1.68 -21.60 12.46
C LEU A 204 -2.35 -22.97 12.60
N LEU A 205 -2.07 -23.72 13.68
CA LEU A 205 -2.71 -25.02 13.94
C LEU A 205 -4.23 -24.86 14.15
N ARG A 206 -4.67 -23.84 14.87
CA ARG A 206 -6.11 -23.55 15.08
C ARG A 206 -6.87 -23.27 13.78
N LEU A 207 -6.22 -22.73 12.74
CA LEU A 207 -6.85 -22.51 11.43
C LEU A 207 -7.26 -23.83 10.74
N LEU A 208 -6.65 -24.95 11.14
CA LEU A 208 -6.97 -26.28 10.59
C LEU A 208 -8.17 -26.93 11.28
N ASP A 209 -8.55 -26.42 12.46
CA ASP A 209 -9.66 -26.97 13.27
C ASP A 209 -10.97 -26.14 13.07
N ALA A 210 -10.90 -25.04 12.29
CA ALA A 210 -12.03 -24.18 11.97
C ALA A 210 -12.62 -24.58 10.60
#